data_a1f2562d9cd794e6f4e06f00f1091bad
#
_entry.id   a1f2562d9cd794e6f4e06f00f1091bad
#
_cell.length_a   1.000
_cell.length_b   1.000
_cell.length_c   1.000
_cell.angle_alpha   90.00
_cell.angle_beta   90.00
_cell.angle_gamma   90.00
#
_symmetry.space_group_name_H-M   'P 1'
#
loop_
_entity.id
_entity.type
_entity.pdbx_description
1 polymer ?
#
loop_
_entity_poly.entity_id
_entity_poly.type
_entity_poly.pdbx_seq_one_letter_code
_entity_poly.pdbx_strand_id
1 'polypeptide(L)'
;MINEQEKPHKSIWFLSAALACVGAGQSTVFILIPSEVRGLGFSEFEVGLIFSISALAWMIFSPFWGRLSDRFGRGSIFLIGMIGFALSMASFAAILISAQSLFLPLALVFPLLVLTRLINGLLGSAVRPAAGGRIADLTSPTTRTAGFARFDAGWQLSLIHI
;
A
#
# COMPACT_ATOMS: atom_id res chain seq x y z
N MET A 1 26.39 -20.88 -17.46
CA MET A 1 26.64 -20.32 -16.12
C MET A 1 25.91 -19.00 -16.03
N ILE A 2 24.74 -18.96 -15.41
CA ILE A 2 23.97 -17.73 -15.20
C ILE A 2 24.64 -17.02 -14.02
N ASN A 3 25.12 -15.81 -14.27
CA ASN A 3 25.93 -15.01 -13.37
C ASN A 3 25.18 -14.76 -12.03
N GLU A 4 25.63 -15.32 -10.94
CA GLU A 4 24.98 -15.22 -9.61
C GLU A 4 24.88 -13.75 -9.10
N GLN A 5 25.67 -12.85 -9.66
CA GLN A 5 25.65 -11.43 -9.32
C GLN A 5 24.47 -10.65 -9.95
N GLU A 6 23.81 -11.16 -10.97
CA GLU A 6 22.64 -10.51 -11.59
C GLU A 6 21.33 -10.69 -10.81
N LYS A 7 21.20 -11.77 -10.04
CA LYS A 7 19.97 -12.10 -9.31
C LYS A 7 19.56 -11.06 -8.24
N PRO A 8 20.45 -10.55 -7.39
CA PRO A 8 20.05 -9.56 -6.38
C PRO A 8 19.62 -8.22 -7.00
N HIS A 9 20.22 -7.83 -8.12
CA HIS A 9 19.89 -6.57 -8.78
C HIS A 9 18.48 -6.58 -9.38
N LYS A 10 18.10 -7.65 -10.07
CA LYS A 10 16.74 -7.83 -10.65
C LYS A 10 15.67 -7.87 -9.57
N SER A 11 15.93 -8.52 -8.43
CA SER A 11 14.98 -8.55 -7.30
C SER A 11 14.74 -7.17 -6.69
N ILE A 12 15.75 -6.34 -6.55
CA ILE A 12 15.60 -4.98 -6.00
C ILE A 12 14.76 -4.11 -6.96
N TRP A 13 15.00 -4.19 -8.27
CA TRP A 13 14.20 -3.46 -9.26
C TRP A 13 12.73 -3.89 -9.26
N PHE A 14 12.47 -5.18 -9.15
CA PHE A 14 11.09 -5.69 -9.03
C PHE A 14 10.39 -5.16 -7.78
N LEU A 15 11.05 -5.18 -6.63
CA LEU A 15 10.51 -4.63 -5.39
C LEU A 15 10.27 -3.11 -5.48
N SER A 16 11.18 -2.38 -6.12
CA SER A 16 11.04 -0.93 -6.35
C SER A 16 9.85 -0.63 -7.28
N ALA A 17 9.68 -1.38 -8.35
CA ALA A 17 8.56 -1.23 -9.28
C ALA A 17 7.22 -1.55 -8.59
N ALA A 18 7.16 -2.63 -7.81
CA ALA A 18 5.97 -2.98 -7.03
C ALA A 18 5.62 -1.87 -6.02
N LEU A 19 6.63 -1.30 -5.33
CA LEU A 19 6.41 -0.19 -4.41
C LEU A 19 5.96 1.08 -5.13
N ALA A 20 6.48 1.35 -6.33
CA ALA A 20 6.02 2.46 -7.16
C ALA A 20 4.53 2.31 -7.52
N CYS A 21 4.08 1.10 -7.88
CA CYS A 21 2.65 0.82 -8.13
C CYS A 21 1.78 1.06 -6.88
N VAL A 22 2.24 0.59 -5.70
CA VAL A 22 1.53 0.84 -4.44
C VAL A 22 1.51 2.35 -4.12
N GLY A 23 2.63 3.04 -4.30
CA GLY A 23 2.73 4.49 -4.12
C GLY A 23 1.78 5.25 -5.04
N ALA A 24 1.76 4.93 -6.33
CA ALA A 24 0.86 5.55 -7.30
C ALA A 24 -0.62 5.34 -6.93
N GLY A 25 -1.01 4.11 -6.58
CA GLY A 25 -2.35 3.82 -6.11
C GLY A 25 -2.72 4.60 -4.84
N GLN A 26 -1.80 4.67 -3.88
CA GLN A 26 -2.02 5.43 -2.65
C GLN A 26 -2.14 6.94 -2.89
N SER A 27 -1.31 7.50 -3.78
CA SER A 27 -1.36 8.92 -4.15
C SER A 27 -2.65 9.28 -4.86
N THR A 28 -3.09 8.44 -5.81
CA THR A 28 -4.38 8.59 -6.49
C THR A 28 -5.53 8.66 -5.49
N VAL A 29 -5.50 7.80 -4.47
CA VAL A 29 -6.48 7.81 -3.39
C VAL A 29 -6.48 9.13 -2.62
N PHE A 30 -5.30 9.65 -2.24
CA PHE A 30 -5.21 10.90 -1.50
C PHE A 30 -5.69 12.13 -2.29
N ILE A 31 -5.55 12.11 -3.61
CA ILE A 31 -5.91 13.24 -4.47
C ILE A 31 -7.39 13.19 -4.89
N LEU A 32 -7.86 12.04 -5.37
CA LEU A 32 -9.19 11.93 -5.96
C LEU A 32 -10.29 11.71 -4.93
N ILE A 33 -10.05 10.89 -3.91
CA ILE A 33 -11.09 10.45 -2.99
C ILE A 33 -11.71 11.58 -2.16
N PRO A 34 -10.99 12.57 -1.64
CA PRO A 34 -11.61 13.65 -0.90
C PRO A 34 -12.69 14.39 -1.70
N SER A 35 -12.47 14.62 -3.00
CA SER A 35 -13.45 15.26 -3.87
C SER A 35 -14.65 14.38 -4.15
N GLU A 36 -14.43 13.10 -4.45
CA GLU A 36 -15.49 12.14 -4.75
C GLU A 36 -16.39 11.88 -3.54
N VAL A 37 -15.81 11.65 -2.37
CA VAL A 37 -16.57 11.39 -1.13
C VAL A 37 -17.37 12.63 -0.70
N ARG A 38 -16.80 13.84 -0.85
CA ARG A 38 -17.54 15.07 -0.63
C ARG A 38 -18.69 15.27 -1.62
N GLY A 39 -18.47 14.90 -2.88
CA GLY A 39 -19.51 14.91 -3.91
C GLY A 39 -20.73 14.06 -3.57
N LEU A 40 -20.58 13.02 -2.74
CA LEU A 40 -21.66 12.21 -2.18
C LEU A 40 -22.36 12.84 -0.95
N GLY A 41 -21.89 14.01 -0.49
CA GLY A 41 -22.49 14.74 0.63
C GLY A 41 -21.82 14.49 2.00
N PHE A 42 -20.69 13.77 2.05
CA PHE A 42 -19.96 13.56 3.30
C PHE A 42 -19.15 14.80 3.70
N SER A 43 -19.07 15.02 5.00
CA SER A 43 -18.32 16.14 5.60
C SER A 43 -16.81 15.94 5.53
N GLU A 44 -16.04 17.02 5.67
CA GLU A 44 -14.57 16.98 5.76
C GLU A 44 -14.09 16.10 6.91
N PHE A 45 -14.83 16.06 8.02
CA PHE A 45 -14.51 15.22 9.17
C PHE A 45 -14.61 13.72 8.82
N GLU A 46 -15.66 13.32 8.10
CA GLU A 46 -15.85 11.94 7.67
C GLU A 46 -14.77 11.51 6.67
N VAL A 47 -14.42 12.38 5.73
CA VAL A 47 -13.28 12.15 4.81
C VAL A 47 -11.99 11.98 5.61
N GLY A 48 -11.71 12.88 6.55
CA GLY A 48 -10.52 12.78 7.41
C GLY A 48 -10.50 11.49 8.24
N LEU A 49 -11.64 11.03 8.73
CA LEU A 49 -11.76 9.79 9.51
C LEU A 49 -11.41 8.55 8.68
N ILE A 50 -11.89 8.48 7.42
CA ILE A 50 -11.57 7.39 6.48
C ILE A 50 -10.04 7.24 6.32
N PHE A 51 -9.32 8.35 6.14
CA PHE A 51 -7.86 8.32 6.00
C PHE A 51 -7.13 8.02 7.32
N SER A 52 -7.59 8.62 8.41
CA SER A 52 -6.99 8.46 9.75
C SER A 52 -7.04 7.01 10.22
N ILE A 53 -8.14 6.31 10.00
CA ILE A 53 -8.30 4.90 10.35
C ILE A 53 -7.28 4.03 9.58
N SER A 54 -7.09 4.30 8.30
CA SER A 54 -6.09 3.59 7.49
C SER A 54 -4.67 3.83 8.01
N ALA A 55 -4.33 5.10 8.28
CA ALA A 55 -3.00 5.47 8.79
C ALA A 55 -2.71 4.85 10.16
N LEU A 56 -3.70 4.86 11.06
CA LEU A 56 -3.59 4.25 12.38
C LEU A 56 -3.38 2.73 12.28
N ALA A 57 -4.14 2.06 11.42
CA ALA A 57 -3.97 0.64 11.17
C ALA A 57 -2.57 0.34 10.59
N TRP A 58 -2.07 1.14 9.65
CA TRP A 58 -0.70 1.03 9.14
C TRP A 58 0.35 1.13 10.25
N MET A 59 0.20 2.09 11.13
CA MET A 59 1.12 2.29 12.25
C MET A 59 1.14 1.08 13.19
N ILE A 60 -0.03 0.55 13.53
CA ILE A 60 -0.17 -0.56 14.48
C ILE A 60 0.32 -1.88 13.87
N PHE A 61 -0.07 -2.18 12.63
CA PHE A 61 0.17 -3.50 12.04
C PHE A 61 1.51 -3.63 11.31
N SER A 62 2.17 -2.54 10.92
CA SER A 62 3.46 -2.58 10.23
C SER A 62 4.57 -3.31 11.03
N PRO A 63 4.76 -3.07 12.35
CA PRO A 63 5.73 -3.82 13.14
C PRO A 63 5.37 -5.31 13.30
N PHE A 64 4.08 -5.63 13.35
CA PHE A 64 3.59 -7.01 13.41
C PHE A 64 3.98 -7.77 12.12
N TRP A 65 3.72 -7.18 10.95
CA TRP A 65 4.10 -7.78 9.67
C TRP A 65 5.60 -7.91 9.48
N GLY A 66 6.40 -6.97 10.02
CA GLY A 66 7.85 -7.07 10.04
C GLY A 66 8.30 -8.36 10.71
N ARG A 67 7.87 -8.61 11.94
CA ARG A 67 8.20 -9.83 12.69
C ARG A 67 7.67 -11.10 12.00
N LEU A 68 6.47 -11.01 11.45
CA LEU A 68 5.86 -12.14 10.75
C LEU A 68 6.63 -12.49 9.47
N SER A 69 7.15 -11.49 8.75
CA SER A 69 7.96 -11.68 7.55
C SER A 69 9.32 -12.33 7.83
N ASP A 70 9.89 -12.07 9.01
CA ASP A 70 11.11 -12.74 9.46
C ASP A 70 10.87 -14.24 9.72
N ARG A 71 9.67 -14.60 10.20
CA ARG A 71 9.32 -15.97 10.60
C ARG A 71 8.78 -16.81 9.43
N PHE A 72 7.89 -16.25 8.61
CA PHE A 72 7.16 -16.97 7.56
C PHE A 72 7.70 -16.72 6.14
N GLY A 73 8.75 -15.93 6.04
CA GLY A 73 9.39 -15.58 4.77
C GLY A 73 8.90 -14.27 4.17
N ARG A 74 9.87 -13.45 3.76
CA ARG A 74 9.63 -12.09 3.26
C ARG A 74 8.78 -12.05 2.00
N GLY A 75 8.96 -13.03 1.09
CA GLY A 75 8.22 -13.09 -0.17
C GLY A 75 6.73 -13.37 0.04
N SER A 76 6.39 -14.29 0.94
CA SER A 76 4.99 -14.65 1.24
C SER A 76 4.24 -13.47 1.87
N ILE A 77 4.85 -12.80 2.85
CA ILE A 77 4.23 -11.65 3.51
C ILE A 77 4.12 -10.44 2.56
N PHE A 78 5.12 -10.22 1.71
CA PHE A 78 5.05 -9.21 0.66
C PHE A 78 3.87 -9.45 -0.28
N LEU A 79 3.67 -10.68 -0.74
CA LEU A 79 2.57 -11.06 -1.63
C LEU A 79 1.20 -10.87 -0.96
N ILE A 80 1.06 -11.28 0.31
CA ILE A 80 -0.16 -11.03 1.10
C ILE A 80 -0.48 -9.54 1.16
N GLY A 81 0.53 -8.72 1.43
CA GLY A 81 0.38 -7.27 1.46
C GLY A 81 -0.05 -6.68 0.11
N MET A 82 0.55 -7.12 -0.98
CA MET A 82 0.20 -6.68 -2.34
C MET A 82 -1.24 -7.06 -2.72
N ILE A 83 -1.64 -8.29 -2.45
CA ILE A 83 -3.02 -8.76 -2.70
C ILE A 83 -4.00 -7.97 -1.83
N GLY A 84 -3.71 -7.81 -0.53
CA GLY A 84 -4.55 -7.05 0.39
C GLY A 84 -4.70 -5.58 -0.04
N PHE A 85 -3.61 -4.96 -0.49
CA PHE A 85 -3.64 -3.61 -1.05
C PHE A 85 -4.53 -3.55 -2.31
N ALA A 86 -4.32 -4.43 -3.27
CA ALA A 86 -5.08 -4.46 -4.52
C ALA A 86 -6.58 -4.68 -4.28
N LEU A 87 -6.94 -5.64 -3.44
CA LEU A 87 -8.32 -5.92 -3.07
C LEU A 87 -8.99 -4.72 -2.37
N SER A 88 -8.28 -4.08 -1.45
CA SER A 88 -8.79 -2.88 -0.78
C SER A 88 -9.04 -1.73 -1.76
N MET A 89 -8.12 -1.50 -2.70
CA MET A 89 -8.28 -0.46 -3.73
C MET A 89 -9.46 -0.77 -4.65
N ALA A 90 -9.57 -1.99 -5.13
CA ALA A 90 -10.67 -2.43 -5.99
C ALA A 90 -12.02 -2.33 -5.28
N SER A 91 -12.10 -2.78 -4.03
CA SER A 91 -13.33 -2.68 -3.22
C SER A 91 -13.72 -1.23 -2.96
N PHE A 92 -12.75 -0.37 -2.66
CA PHE A 92 -13.00 1.05 -2.44
C PHE A 92 -13.57 1.72 -3.70
N ALA A 93 -12.97 1.47 -4.85
CA ALA A 93 -13.46 1.98 -6.14
C ALA A 93 -14.87 1.45 -6.46
N ALA A 94 -15.11 0.15 -6.24
CA ALA A 94 -16.41 -0.46 -6.47
C ALA A 94 -17.52 0.17 -5.61
N ILE A 95 -17.23 0.48 -4.34
CA ILE A 95 -18.19 1.15 -3.44
C ILE A 95 -18.50 2.55 -3.94
N LEU A 96 -17.49 3.33 -4.35
CA LEU A 96 -17.70 4.68 -4.87
C LEU A 96 -18.57 4.67 -6.15
N ILE A 97 -18.25 3.80 -7.10
CA ILE A 97 -19.01 3.65 -8.35
C ILE A 97 -20.46 3.25 -8.05
N SER A 98 -20.65 2.31 -7.13
CA SER A 98 -22.01 1.86 -6.73
C SER A 98 -22.79 2.96 -6.03
N ALA A 99 -22.15 3.80 -5.23
CA ALA A 99 -22.76 4.95 -4.59
C ALA A 99 -23.19 6.01 -5.60
N GLN A 100 -22.34 6.33 -6.57
CA GLN A 100 -22.65 7.28 -7.65
C GLN A 100 -23.79 6.80 -8.55
N SER A 101 -23.90 5.49 -8.76
CA SER A 101 -24.95 4.86 -9.56
C SER A 101 -26.27 4.64 -8.79
N LEU A 102 -26.37 5.11 -7.53
CA LEU A 102 -27.53 4.94 -6.64
C LEU A 102 -27.91 3.47 -6.34
N PHE A 103 -27.05 2.51 -6.66
CA PHE A 103 -27.25 1.10 -6.32
C PHE A 103 -27.04 0.82 -4.83
N LEU A 104 -26.25 1.67 -4.15
CA LEU A 104 -25.91 1.49 -2.74
C LEU A 104 -26.54 2.60 -1.89
N PRO A 105 -27.34 2.27 -0.84
CA PRO A 105 -27.83 3.27 0.10
C PRO A 105 -26.71 4.08 0.73
N LEU A 106 -26.85 5.39 0.75
CA LEU A 106 -25.80 6.31 1.24
C LEU A 106 -25.37 5.99 2.69
N ALA A 107 -26.32 5.52 3.52
CA ALA A 107 -26.05 5.10 4.90
C ALA A 107 -25.03 3.94 5.00
N LEU A 108 -24.89 3.10 3.97
CA LEU A 108 -23.94 2.00 3.93
C LEU A 108 -22.60 2.40 3.32
N VAL A 109 -22.54 3.48 2.55
CA VAL A 109 -21.32 3.92 1.84
C VAL A 109 -20.20 4.22 2.82
N PHE A 110 -20.46 5.07 3.82
CA PHE A 110 -19.44 5.47 4.79
C PHE A 110 -18.83 4.28 5.55
N PRO A 111 -19.60 3.41 6.23
CA PRO A 111 -19.03 2.28 6.95
C PRO A 111 -18.28 1.29 6.04
N LEU A 112 -18.72 1.12 4.80
CA LEU A 112 -18.02 0.27 3.83
C LEU A 112 -16.70 0.90 3.37
N LEU A 113 -16.65 2.21 3.14
CA LEU A 113 -15.40 2.92 2.82
C LEU A 113 -14.40 2.82 3.98
N VAL A 114 -14.86 3.02 5.22
CA VAL A 114 -14.05 2.84 6.42
C VAL A 114 -13.50 1.41 6.51
N LEU A 115 -14.34 0.41 6.27
CA LEU A 115 -13.92 -1.00 6.31
C LEU A 115 -12.84 -1.30 5.27
N THR A 116 -12.98 -0.81 4.04
CA THR A 116 -11.94 -1.02 3.00
C THR A 116 -10.63 -0.34 3.37
N ARG A 117 -10.68 0.83 4.00
CA ARG A 117 -9.49 1.53 4.48
C ARG A 117 -8.83 0.82 5.66
N LEU A 118 -9.63 0.24 6.55
CA LEU A 118 -9.11 -0.59 7.64
C LEU A 118 -8.41 -1.85 7.09
N ILE A 119 -9.00 -2.52 6.10
CA ILE A 119 -8.38 -3.66 5.41
C ILE A 119 -7.08 -3.25 4.72
N ASN A 120 -7.06 -2.07 4.06
CA ASN A 120 -5.85 -1.51 3.48
C ASN A 120 -4.76 -1.29 4.54
N GLY A 121 -5.10 -0.70 5.66
CA GLY A 121 -4.17 -0.49 6.77
C GLY A 121 -3.67 -1.80 7.37
N LEU A 122 -4.56 -2.78 7.54
CA LEU A 122 -4.23 -4.09 8.09
C LEU A 122 -3.30 -4.88 7.16
N LEU A 123 -3.70 -5.11 5.92
CA LEU A 123 -2.98 -6.00 4.99
C LEU A 123 -1.91 -5.24 4.18
N GLY A 124 -2.22 -4.06 3.66
CA GLY A 124 -1.30 -3.26 2.86
C GLY A 124 -0.04 -2.85 3.62
N SER A 125 -0.15 -2.69 4.96
CA SER A 125 1.00 -2.38 5.81
C SER A 125 2.09 -3.47 5.84
N ALA A 126 1.82 -4.67 5.32
CA ALA A 126 2.80 -5.75 5.19
C ALA A 126 3.84 -5.48 4.08
N VAL A 127 3.49 -4.69 3.06
CA VAL A 127 4.33 -4.50 1.86
C VAL A 127 5.70 -3.91 2.20
N ARG A 128 5.75 -2.79 2.90
CA ARG A 128 7.02 -2.07 3.17
C ARG A 128 7.97 -2.83 4.08
N PRO A 129 7.57 -3.36 5.25
CA PRO A 129 8.49 -4.09 6.12
C PRO A 129 8.99 -5.38 5.48
N ALA A 130 8.16 -6.12 4.75
CA ALA A 130 8.58 -7.34 4.06
C ALA A 130 9.57 -7.05 2.91
N ALA A 131 9.29 -6.02 2.10
CA ALA A 131 10.19 -5.59 1.03
C ALA A 131 11.50 -5.04 1.57
N GLY A 132 11.45 -4.18 2.60
CA GLY A 132 12.63 -3.62 3.25
C GLY A 132 13.52 -4.71 3.84
N GLY A 133 12.93 -5.68 4.53
CA GLY A 133 13.65 -6.86 5.01
C GLY A 133 14.31 -7.66 3.88
N ARG A 134 13.62 -7.85 2.75
CA ARG A 134 14.20 -8.54 1.59
C ARG A 134 15.39 -7.77 1.00
N ILE A 135 15.33 -6.45 0.95
CA ILE A 135 16.45 -5.62 0.50
C ILE A 135 17.65 -5.76 1.46
N ALA A 136 17.38 -5.74 2.77
CA ALA A 136 18.43 -5.94 3.77
C ALA A 136 19.16 -7.29 3.60
N ASP A 137 18.40 -8.34 3.24
CA ASP A 137 18.93 -9.69 2.98
C ASP A 137 19.74 -9.77 1.67
N LEU A 138 19.40 -8.96 0.68
CA LEU A 138 20.03 -8.95 -0.65
C LEU A 138 21.24 -8.00 -0.74
N THR A 139 21.48 -7.17 0.27
CA THR A 139 22.51 -6.15 0.25
C THR A 139 23.55 -6.36 1.35
N SER A 140 24.83 -6.09 1.04
CA SER A 140 25.91 -6.04 2.04
C SER A 140 25.81 -4.74 2.87
N PRO A 141 26.49 -4.64 4.01
CA PRO A 141 26.56 -3.40 4.81
C PRO A 141 27.01 -2.17 3.99
N THR A 142 27.88 -2.36 3.01
CA THR A 142 28.41 -1.28 2.16
C THR A 142 27.46 -0.86 1.04
N THR A 143 26.56 -1.73 0.59
CA THR A 143 25.60 -1.47 -0.51
C THR A 143 24.17 -1.25 -0.02
N ARG A 144 23.92 -1.45 1.27
CA ARG A 144 22.58 -1.40 1.87
C ARG A 144 21.90 -0.03 1.70
N THR A 145 22.61 1.05 1.94
CA THR A 145 22.07 2.41 1.76
C THR A 145 21.65 2.66 0.32
N ALA A 146 22.46 2.24 -0.66
CA ALA A 146 22.09 2.37 -2.07
C ALA A 146 20.88 1.48 -2.45
N GLY A 147 20.77 0.30 -1.85
CA GLY A 147 19.60 -0.58 -2.02
C GLY A 147 18.31 0.07 -1.52
N PHE A 148 18.31 0.62 -0.32
CA PHE A 148 17.17 1.34 0.24
C PHE A 148 16.86 2.63 -0.51
N ALA A 149 17.85 3.39 -0.95
CA ALA A 149 17.64 4.59 -1.73
C ALA A 149 16.91 4.30 -3.06
N ARG A 150 17.28 3.21 -3.76
CA ARG A 150 16.56 2.77 -4.97
C ARG A 150 15.14 2.33 -4.68
N PHE A 151 14.93 1.63 -3.58
CA PHE A 151 13.62 1.18 -3.14
C PHE A 151 12.69 2.36 -2.82
N ASP A 152 13.16 3.31 -2.02
CA ASP A 152 12.37 4.49 -1.67
C ASP A 152 12.18 5.44 -2.85
N ALA A 153 13.14 5.52 -3.78
CA ALA A 153 12.98 6.29 -5.01
C ALA A 153 11.75 5.82 -5.82
N GLY A 154 11.47 4.51 -5.88
CA GLY A 154 10.26 3.97 -6.50
C GLY A 154 8.98 4.56 -5.90
N TRP A 155 8.90 4.64 -4.58
CA TRP A 155 7.77 5.25 -3.87
C TRP A 155 7.69 6.76 -4.14
N GLN A 156 8.79 7.49 -4.00
CA GLN A 156 8.81 8.95 -4.15
C GLN A 156 8.51 9.40 -5.58
N LEU A 157 9.04 8.71 -6.59
CA LEU A 157 8.74 9.03 -7.99
C LEU A 157 7.26 8.90 -8.32
N SER A 158 6.54 7.99 -7.68
CA SER A 158 5.10 7.85 -7.86
C SER A 158 4.31 9.05 -7.31
N LEU A 159 4.85 9.75 -6.31
CA LEU A 159 4.23 10.94 -5.71
C LEU A 159 4.43 12.20 -6.57
N ILE A 160 5.49 12.25 -7.39
CA ILE A 160 5.84 13.42 -8.21
C ILE A 160 5.02 13.48 -9.51
N HIS A 161 4.54 12.35 -9.99
CA HIS A 161 3.88 12.25 -11.31
C HIS A 161 2.35 12.34 -11.24
N ILE A 162 1.77 12.67 -10.09
CA ILE A 162 0.34 12.92 -9.89
C ILE A 162 0.11 14.36 -9.48
#